data_a63ca87874e9eade4c55bbf5213782a3
#
_entry.id   a63ca87874e9eade4c55bbf5213782a3
#
_cell.length_a   1.000
_cell.length_b   1.000
_cell.length_c   1.000
_cell.angle_alpha   90.00
_cell.angle_beta   90.00
_cell.angle_gamma   90.00
#
_symmetry.space_group_name_H-M   'P 1'
#
loop_
_entity.id
_entity.type
_entity.pdbx_description
1 polymer ?
#
loop_
_entity_poly.entity_id
_entity_poly.type
_entity_poly.pdbx_seq_one_letter_code
_entity_poly.pdbx_strand_id
1 'polypeptide(L)'
;MITTDKTAKELFHEVMANPQRVPFGFGNKAVLVNVDPQKAYTRTDLYKTAYETDPHQLDYVNQLARAFRTLNWPVVWTHVAFLDSAEDAGVWGTRTDTPDSLQNIKYGSDRAAFDERVEIAQSDVVYTKRMPSAFFETPLQSLLVWHQVDTVIVTGGSTSGCIRATAVDSLSRGYRTIVPMECVADKHESYHYANLTDLHLKYADVMPVADVLSWLESRAGEQA
;
A
#
# COMPACT_ATOMS: atom_id res chain seq x y z
N MET A 1 31.20 -3.32 -5.08
CA MET A 1 29.82 -3.85 -5.04
C MET A 1 29.86 -5.21 -4.35
N ILE A 2 28.94 -5.45 -3.39
CA ILE A 2 28.80 -6.79 -2.78
C ILE A 2 27.98 -7.63 -3.74
N THR A 3 28.48 -8.80 -4.14
CA THR A 3 27.78 -9.76 -4.99
C THR A 3 27.29 -10.93 -4.15
N THR A 4 26.18 -11.54 -4.54
CA THR A 4 25.59 -12.70 -3.85
C THR A 4 24.81 -13.55 -4.85
N ASP A 5 24.75 -14.85 -4.61
CA ASP A 5 23.91 -15.80 -5.35
C ASP A 5 22.54 -16.00 -4.69
N LYS A 6 22.26 -15.30 -3.57
CA LYS A 6 20.98 -15.38 -2.86
C LYS A 6 19.86 -14.74 -3.66
N THR A 7 18.68 -15.33 -3.56
CA THR A 7 17.44 -14.76 -4.08
C THR A 7 17.06 -13.48 -3.30
N ALA A 8 16.22 -12.63 -3.87
CA ALA A 8 15.72 -11.44 -3.18
C ALA A 8 14.97 -11.80 -1.88
N LYS A 9 14.28 -12.93 -1.85
CA LYS A 9 13.58 -13.45 -0.67
C LYS A 9 14.54 -13.84 0.45
N GLU A 10 15.59 -14.57 0.12
CA GLU A 10 16.62 -14.96 1.10
C GLU A 10 17.32 -13.73 1.68
N LEU A 11 17.65 -12.74 0.84
CA LEU A 11 18.22 -11.47 1.30
C LEU A 11 17.26 -10.71 2.21
N PHE A 12 15.98 -10.65 1.88
CA PHE A 12 14.97 -10.02 2.72
C PHE A 12 14.90 -10.68 4.11
N HIS A 13 14.80 -12.00 4.16
CA HIS A 13 14.75 -12.71 5.45
C HIS A 13 16.03 -12.52 6.28
N GLU A 14 17.19 -12.46 5.64
CA GLU A 14 18.45 -12.18 6.33
C GLU A 14 18.48 -10.77 6.93
N VAL A 15 18.00 -9.77 6.19
CA VAL A 15 17.88 -8.39 6.67
C VAL A 15 16.89 -8.30 7.83
N MET A 16 15.75 -8.97 7.73
CA MET A 16 14.74 -8.99 8.81
C MET A 16 15.25 -9.71 10.07
N ALA A 17 16.03 -10.77 9.92
CA ALA A 17 16.62 -11.50 11.05
C ALA A 17 17.76 -10.72 11.74
N ASN A 18 18.41 -9.82 11.04
CA ASN A 18 19.56 -9.05 11.52
C ASN A 18 19.38 -7.55 11.22
N PRO A 19 18.42 -6.87 11.87
CA PRO A 19 18.12 -5.48 11.57
C PRO A 19 19.34 -4.58 11.88
N GLN A 20 19.79 -3.85 10.85
CA GLN A 20 20.93 -2.94 10.94
C GLN A 20 20.52 -1.50 11.23
N ARG A 21 19.21 -1.22 11.25
CA ARG A 21 18.65 0.11 11.41
C ARG A 21 17.79 0.19 12.67
N VAL A 22 17.83 1.34 13.30
CA VAL A 22 16.87 1.67 14.35
C VAL A 22 15.52 1.89 13.68
N PRO A 23 14.44 1.22 14.09
CA PRO A 23 13.12 1.41 13.50
C PRO A 23 12.61 2.84 13.78
N PHE A 24 11.80 3.36 12.88
CA PHE A 24 11.04 4.59 13.10
C PHE A 24 10.01 4.43 14.21
N GLY A 25 9.49 3.21 14.35
CA GLY A 25 8.46 2.84 15.32
C GLY A 25 7.11 3.46 15.04
N PHE A 26 6.14 3.15 15.88
CA PHE A 26 4.83 3.78 15.84
C PHE A 26 4.87 5.14 16.56
N GLY A 27 4.04 6.06 16.08
CA GLY A 27 3.78 7.34 16.72
C GLY A 27 2.54 7.30 17.63
N ASN A 28 1.81 8.41 17.68
CA ASN A 28 0.63 8.53 18.53
C ASN A 28 -0.67 8.19 17.79
N LYS A 29 -0.78 8.58 16.52
CA LYS A 29 -1.97 8.38 15.70
C LYS A 29 -1.60 8.03 14.27
N ALA A 30 -2.23 6.99 13.74
CA ALA A 30 -1.98 6.53 12.40
C ALA A 30 -3.17 6.76 11.45
N VAL A 31 -2.86 6.67 10.15
CA VAL A 31 -3.81 6.47 9.05
C VAL A 31 -3.51 5.11 8.40
N LEU A 32 -4.55 4.42 7.98
CA LEU A 32 -4.41 3.27 7.08
C LEU A 32 -4.64 3.75 5.63
N VAL A 33 -3.67 3.55 4.77
CA VAL A 33 -3.74 3.88 3.33
C VAL A 33 -3.71 2.59 2.53
N ASN A 34 -4.88 2.17 2.05
CA ASN A 34 -5.06 0.99 1.22
C ASN A 34 -4.92 1.38 -0.25
N VAL A 35 -3.78 1.04 -0.83
CA VAL A 35 -3.39 1.49 -2.17
C VAL A 35 -3.87 0.51 -3.23
N ASP A 36 -4.85 0.95 -4.00
CA ASP A 36 -5.34 0.33 -5.24
C ASP A 36 -5.78 -1.15 -5.13
N PRO A 37 -6.58 -1.57 -4.14
CA PRO A 37 -7.12 -2.94 -4.11
C PRO A 37 -8.29 -3.09 -5.10
N GLN A 38 -7.97 -2.88 -6.38
CA GLN A 38 -8.89 -2.90 -7.52
C GLN A 38 -8.84 -4.26 -8.20
N LYS A 39 -9.93 -4.63 -8.86
CA LYS A 39 -10.02 -5.88 -9.64
C LYS A 39 -8.87 -6.05 -10.63
N ALA A 40 -8.44 -4.98 -11.29
CA ALA A 40 -7.30 -5.01 -12.21
C ALA A 40 -6.01 -5.55 -11.58
N TYR A 41 -5.87 -5.47 -10.25
CA TYR A 41 -4.66 -5.87 -9.52
C TYR A 41 -4.86 -7.08 -8.60
N THR A 42 -6.09 -7.36 -8.17
CA THR A 42 -6.37 -8.42 -7.17
C THR A 42 -7.06 -9.65 -7.76
N ARG A 43 -7.73 -9.51 -8.92
CA ARG A 43 -8.49 -10.60 -9.55
C ARG A 43 -7.65 -11.31 -10.61
N THR A 44 -6.77 -12.20 -10.17
CA THR A 44 -5.89 -13.01 -11.03
C THR A 44 -6.67 -13.96 -11.95
N ASP A 45 -7.90 -14.26 -11.61
CA ASP A 45 -8.85 -15.03 -12.43
C ASP A 45 -9.42 -14.22 -13.60
N LEU A 46 -9.41 -12.89 -13.54
CA LEU A 46 -10.00 -12.00 -14.54
C LEU A 46 -8.95 -11.25 -15.37
N TYR A 47 -7.87 -10.79 -14.74
CA TYR A 47 -6.95 -9.86 -15.37
C TYR A 47 -5.48 -10.30 -15.29
N LYS A 48 -4.76 -10.25 -16.41
CA LYS A 48 -3.33 -10.54 -16.46
C LYS A 48 -2.46 -9.51 -15.72
N THR A 49 -2.98 -8.32 -15.49
CA THR A 49 -2.33 -7.29 -14.66
C THR A 49 -2.36 -7.63 -13.17
N ALA A 50 -3.32 -8.45 -12.76
CA ALA A 50 -3.48 -8.84 -11.36
C ALA A 50 -2.36 -9.76 -10.86
N TYR A 51 -2.16 -9.73 -9.56
CA TYR A 51 -1.12 -10.49 -8.85
C TYR A 51 -1.58 -10.85 -7.45
N GLU A 52 -1.00 -11.91 -6.93
CA GLU A 52 -1.23 -12.40 -5.57
C GLU A 52 0.11 -12.84 -5.00
N THR A 53 0.46 -12.34 -3.82
CA THR A 53 1.64 -12.76 -3.07
C THR A 53 1.23 -13.57 -1.85
N ASP A 54 0.33 -13.04 -1.03
CA ASP A 54 -0.32 -13.74 0.07
C ASP A 54 -1.82 -13.87 -0.24
N PRO A 55 -2.40 -15.08 -0.24
CA PRO A 55 -3.81 -15.28 -0.52
C PRO A 55 -4.75 -14.63 0.51
N HIS A 56 -4.25 -14.33 1.72
CA HIS A 56 -4.97 -13.66 2.79
C HIS A 56 -4.75 -12.15 2.83
N GLN A 57 -4.07 -11.56 1.84
CA GLN A 57 -3.75 -10.13 1.82
C GLN A 57 -4.98 -9.26 2.10
N LEU A 58 -6.08 -9.48 1.40
CA LEU A 58 -7.29 -8.65 1.56
C LEU A 58 -7.99 -8.90 2.91
N ASP A 59 -7.90 -10.11 3.46
CA ASP A 59 -8.43 -10.41 4.80
C ASP A 59 -7.68 -9.61 5.86
N TYR A 60 -6.34 -9.54 5.77
CA TYR A 60 -5.51 -8.73 6.68
C TYR A 60 -5.78 -7.23 6.52
N VAL A 61 -5.93 -6.75 5.29
CA VAL A 61 -6.31 -5.35 5.02
C VAL A 61 -7.65 -5.00 5.66
N ASN A 62 -8.64 -5.88 5.56
CA ASN A 62 -9.94 -5.71 6.20
C ASN A 62 -9.84 -5.74 7.74
N GLN A 63 -9.00 -6.61 8.31
CA GLN A 63 -8.77 -6.65 9.76
C GLN A 63 -8.18 -5.31 10.25
N LEU A 64 -7.17 -4.79 9.55
CA LEU A 64 -6.61 -3.48 9.87
C LEU A 64 -7.66 -2.38 9.75
N ALA A 65 -8.45 -2.35 8.67
CA ALA A 65 -9.48 -1.34 8.47
C ALA A 65 -10.53 -1.35 9.60
N ARG A 66 -10.96 -2.54 10.05
CA ARG A 66 -11.86 -2.67 11.21
C ARG A 66 -11.22 -2.13 12.49
N ALA A 67 -9.96 -2.46 12.77
CA ALA A 67 -9.24 -2.00 13.95
C ALA A 67 -9.08 -0.46 13.95
N PHE A 68 -8.77 0.15 12.80
CA PHE A 68 -8.70 1.61 12.64
C PHE A 68 -10.05 2.29 12.93
N ARG A 69 -11.14 1.74 12.42
CA ARG A 69 -12.50 2.26 12.66
C ARG A 69 -12.89 2.19 14.14
N THR A 70 -12.49 1.13 14.85
CA THR A 70 -12.73 1.01 16.31
C THR A 70 -12.05 2.15 17.09
N LEU A 71 -10.89 2.62 16.62
CA LEU A 71 -10.18 3.76 17.21
C LEU A 71 -10.67 5.12 16.72
N ASN A 72 -11.64 5.18 15.80
CA ASN A 72 -12.05 6.38 15.08
C ASN A 72 -10.84 7.05 14.35
N TRP A 73 -9.93 6.24 13.84
CA TRP A 73 -8.79 6.67 13.05
C TRP A 73 -9.09 6.59 11.55
N PRO A 74 -8.48 7.46 10.73
CA PRO A 74 -8.81 7.53 9.31
C PRO A 74 -8.38 6.27 8.56
N VAL A 75 -9.30 5.78 7.70
CA VAL A 75 -9.05 4.73 6.71
C VAL A 75 -9.23 5.35 5.33
N VAL A 76 -8.21 5.22 4.50
CA VAL A 76 -8.17 5.76 3.14
C VAL A 76 -8.01 4.62 2.15
N TRP A 77 -8.81 4.64 1.11
CA TRP A 77 -8.73 3.75 -0.04
C TRP A 77 -8.38 4.55 -1.28
N THR A 78 -7.40 4.11 -2.05
CA THR A 78 -7.13 4.72 -3.34
C THR A 78 -7.47 3.77 -4.47
N HIS A 79 -7.78 4.34 -5.61
CA HIS A 79 -7.87 3.59 -6.87
C HIS A 79 -7.31 4.43 -8.03
N VAL A 80 -6.69 3.74 -8.98
CA VAL A 80 -6.27 4.33 -10.24
C VAL A 80 -7.45 4.29 -11.21
N ALA A 81 -7.75 5.42 -11.85
CA ALA A 81 -8.68 5.47 -12.97
C ALA A 81 -8.30 6.61 -13.91
N PHE A 82 -8.40 6.38 -15.21
CA PHE A 82 -8.06 7.34 -16.25
C PHE A 82 -9.27 7.69 -17.12
N LEU A 83 -9.22 8.84 -17.76
CA LEU A 83 -10.16 9.23 -18.79
C LEU A 83 -10.13 8.22 -19.96
N ASP A 84 -11.21 8.16 -20.74
CA ASP A 84 -11.27 7.27 -21.92
C ASP A 84 -10.16 7.58 -22.93
N SER A 85 -9.80 8.86 -23.07
CA SER A 85 -8.68 9.31 -23.90
C SER A 85 -7.30 8.92 -23.35
N ALA A 86 -7.20 8.56 -22.08
CA ALA A 86 -5.96 8.33 -21.33
C ALA A 86 -4.99 9.52 -21.29
N GLU A 87 -5.42 10.72 -21.67
CA GLU A 87 -4.56 11.92 -21.67
C GLU A 87 -4.11 12.32 -20.26
N ASP A 88 -4.88 12.00 -19.23
CA ASP A 88 -4.54 12.22 -17.83
C ASP A 88 -3.59 11.17 -17.24
N ALA A 89 -3.23 10.13 -17.99
CA ALA A 89 -2.14 9.22 -17.68
C ALA A 89 -0.76 9.80 -18.04
N GLY A 90 -0.72 10.86 -18.83
CA GLY A 90 0.50 11.55 -19.25
C GLY A 90 1.50 10.61 -19.91
N VAL A 91 2.79 10.90 -19.73
CA VAL A 91 3.88 10.07 -20.31
C VAL A 91 3.82 8.62 -19.78
N TRP A 92 3.35 8.39 -18.57
CA TRP A 92 3.21 7.04 -18.03
C TRP A 92 2.26 6.16 -18.88
N GLY A 93 1.18 6.75 -19.37
CA GLY A 93 0.24 6.06 -20.25
C GLY A 93 0.81 5.63 -21.62
N THR A 94 1.98 6.16 -22.03
CA THR A 94 2.63 5.78 -23.29
C THR A 94 3.45 4.49 -23.21
N ARG A 95 3.66 3.92 -22.02
CA ARG A 95 4.56 2.77 -21.81
C ARG A 95 4.02 1.45 -22.31
N THR A 96 2.73 1.32 -22.41
CA THR A 96 2.08 0.07 -22.80
C THR A 96 0.88 0.35 -23.69
N ASP A 97 0.72 -0.48 -24.71
CA ASP A 97 -0.34 -0.44 -25.70
C ASP A 97 -1.16 -1.74 -25.73
N THR A 98 -0.93 -2.61 -24.76
CA THR A 98 -1.66 -3.89 -24.65
C THR A 98 -3.02 -3.70 -23.97
N PRO A 99 -4.01 -4.58 -24.26
CA PRO A 99 -5.32 -4.52 -23.61
C PRO A 99 -5.29 -4.58 -22.08
N ASP A 100 -4.22 -5.14 -21.52
CA ASP A 100 -4.03 -5.28 -20.06
C ASP A 100 -3.11 -4.20 -19.48
N SER A 101 -2.87 -3.10 -20.18
CA SER A 101 -2.04 -2.01 -19.71
C SER A 101 -2.77 -1.10 -18.70
N LEU A 102 -1.99 -0.34 -17.94
CA LEU A 102 -2.52 0.57 -16.91
C LEU A 102 -3.51 1.60 -17.47
N GLN A 103 -3.24 2.15 -18.68
CA GLN A 103 -4.15 3.11 -19.31
C GLN A 103 -5.53 2.54 -19.66
N ASN A 104 -5.73 1.23 -19.59
CA ASN A 104 -7.03 0.59 -19.78
C ASN A 104 -7.87 0.53 -18.50
N ILE A 105 -7.38 1.08 -17.38
CA ILE A 105 -8.15 1.24 -16.17
C ILE A 105 -8.95 2.55 -16.27
N LYS A 106 -10.08 2.48 -16.95
CA LYS A 106 -10.93 3.65 -17.21
C LYS A 106 -11.94 3.90 -16.11
N TYR A 107 -12.31 5.17 -15.92
CA TYR A 107 -13.41 5.51 -15.01
C TYR A 107 -14.65 4.69 -15.29
N GLY A 108 -15.27 4.12 -14.26
CA GLY A 108 -16.49 3.32 -14.37
C GLY A 108 -16.30 1.92 -14.96
N SER A 109 -15.08 1.54 -15.37
CA SER A 109 -14.79 0.20 -15.83
C SER A 109 -14.71 -0.80 -14.66
N ASP A 110 -14.97 -2.08 -14.96
CA ASP A 110 -14.79 -3.16 -13.97
C ASP A 110 -13.34 -3.26 -13.48
N ARG A 111 -12.36 -2.94 -14.33
CA ARG A 111 -10.94 -2.87 -13.95
C ARG A 111 -10.65 -1.83 -12.86
N ALA A 112 -11.34 -0.69 -12.89
CA ALA A 112 -11.19 0.39 -11.94
C ALA A 112 -11.97 0.14 -10.63
N ALA A 113 -12.95 -0.76 -10.65
CA ALA A 113 -13.74 -1.08 -9.48
C ALA A 113 -12.87 -1.72 -8.38
N PHE A 114 -13.19 -1.43 -7.14
CA PHE A 114 -12.61 -2.15 -6.01
C PHE A 114 -12.99 -3.64 -6.07
N ASP A 115 -12.12 -4.48 -5.55
CA ASP A 115 -12.43 -5.89 -5.36
C ASP A 115 -13.56 -6.04 -4.34
N GLU A 116 -14.52 -6.90 -4.63
CA GLU A 116 -15.69 -7.13 -3.77
C GLU A 116 -15.34 -7.69 -2.39
N ARG A 117 -14.13 -8.23 -2.23
CA ARG A 117 -13.62 -8.77 -0.96
C ARG A 117 -13.17 -7.69 0.02
N VAL A 118 -12.94 -6.44 -0.44
CA VAL A 118 -12.57 -5.35 0.48
C VAL A 118 -13.78 -4.72 1.14
N GLU A 119 -13.64 -4.40 2.42
CA GLU A 119 -14.69 -3.84 3.26
C GLU A 119 -14.53 -2.32 3.37
N ILE A 120 -15.08 -1.58 2.41
CA ILE A 120 -15.10 -0.11 2.44
C ILE A 120 -16.35 0.35 3.18
N ALA A 121 -16.16 1.05 4.31
CA ALA A 121 -17.27 1.60 5.09
C ALA A 121 -17.63 3.03 4.62
N GLN A 122 -18.83 3.48 4.92
CA GLN A 122 -19.28 4.84 4.59
C GLN A 122 -18.43 5.93 5.28
N SER A 123 -17.82 5.62 6.40
CA SER A 123 -16.90 6.51 7.13
C SER A 123 -15.52 6.62 6.50
N ASP A 124 -15.17 5.73 5.59
CA ASP A 124 -13.85 5.69 4.98
C ASP A 124 -13.74 6.74 3.86
N VAL A 125 -12.52 7.16 3.61
CA VAL A 125 -12.22 8.12 2.55
C VAL A 125 -11.74 7.39 1.30
N VAL A 126 -12.29 7.75 0.14
CA VAL A 126 -11.89 7.18 -1.15
C VAL A 126 -11.31 8.27 -2.03
N TYR A 127 -10.10 8.05 -2.55
CA TYR A 127 -9.46 8.94 -3.51
C TYR A 127 -9.14 8.24 -4.82
N THR A 128 -9.44 8.92 -5.92
CA THR A 128 -8.90 8.54 -7.23
C THR A 128 -7.54 9.19 -7.42
N LYS A 129 -6.56 8.41 -7.85
CA LYS A 129 -5.24 8.92 -8.23
C LYS A 129 -4.87 8.50 -9.66
N ARG A 130 -3.91 9.21 -10.25
CA ARG A 130 -3.41 8.93 -11.61
C ARG A 130 -1.96 8.51 -11.63
N MET A 131 -1.23 8.81 -10.57
CA MET A 131 0.21 8.53 -10.45
C MET A 131 0.45 7.50 -9.34
N PRO A 132 1.65 6.89 -9.27
CA PRO A 132 1.93 5.82 -8.33
C PRO A 132 1.67 6.17 -6.87
N SER A 133 2.17 7.31 -6.41
CA SER A 133 2.02 7.71 -5.00
C SER A 133 0.59 8.12 -4.67
N ALA A 134 0.07 7.65 -3.54
CA ALA A 134 -1.20 8.09 -2.98
C ALA A 134 -1.19 9.56 -2.53
N PHE A 135 -0.02 10.17 -2.40
CA PHE A 135 0.11 11.60 -2.08
C PHE A 135 0.05 12.53 -3.29
N PHE A 136 0.36 11.99 -4.49
CA PHE A 136 0.47 12.83 -5.68
C PHE A 136 -0.91 13.24 -6.19
N GLU A 137 -1.16 14.55 -6.23
CA GLU A 137 -2.42 15.14 -6.71
C GLU A 137 -3.70 14.60 -6.01
N THR A 138 -3.57 14.23 -4.74
CA THR A 138 -4.70 13.84 -3.90
C THR A 138 -4.78 14.72 -2.65
N PRO A 139 -5.95 14.82 -2.00
CA PRO A 139 -6.08 15.52 -0.73
C PRO A 139 -5.49 14.79 0.48
N LEU A 140 -4.76 13.67 0.30
CA LEU A 140 -4.26 12.84 1.39
C LEU A 140 -3.48 13.66 2.43
N GLN A 141 -2.54 14.52 2.00
CA GLN A 141 -1.75 15.36 2.89
C GLN A 141 -2.63 16.23 3.80
N SER A 142 -3.68 16.85 3.26
CA SER A 142 -4.60 17.68 4.04
C SER A 142 -5.39 16.87 5.05
N LEU A 143 -5.80 15.66 4.69
CA LEU A 143 -6.46 14.71 5.60
C LEU A 143 -5.56 14.37 6.79
N LEU A 144 -4.29 14.04 6.54
CA LEU A 144 -3.32 13.69 7.59
C LEU A 144 -3.10 14.83 8.56
N VAL A 145 -2.97 16.04 8.06
CA VAL A 145 -2.83 17.26 8.89
C VAL A 145 -4.09 17.48 9.73
N TRP A 146 -5.27 17.38 9.12
CA TRP A 146 -6.55 17.53 9.83
C TRP A 146 -6.70 16.56 11.00
N HIS A 147 -6.33 15.30 10.77
CA HIS A 147 -6.43 14.25 11.77
C HIS A 147 -5.24 14.22 12.76
N GLN A 148 -4.25 15.10 12.59
CA GLN A 148 -3.02 15.12 13.39
C GLN A 148 -2.29 13.76 13.38
N VAL A 149 -2.22 13.14 12.21
CA VAL A 149 -1.56 11.85 12.01
C VAL A 149 -0.04 12.04 11.99
N ASP A 150 0.69 11.15 12.63
CA ASP A 150 2.16 11.08 12.62
C ASP A 150 2.70 9.76 12.02
N THR A 151 1.82 8.81 11.79
CA THR A 151 2.16 7.47 11.30
C THR A 151 1.27 7.07 10.12
N VAL A 152 1.88 6.58 9.03
CA VAL A 152 1.17 6.11 7.83
C VAL A 152 1.42 4.62 7.67
N ILE A 153 0.35 3.82 7.72
CA ILE A 153 0.41 2.39 7.43
C ILE A 153 -0.05 2.19 5.99
N VAL A 154 0.84 1.63 5.15
CA VAL A 154 0.63 1.49 3.70
C VAL A 154 0.40 0.02 3.36
N THR A 155 -0.72 -0.27 2.72
CA THR A 155 -1.11 -1.61 2.25
C THR A 155 -1.55 -1.58 0.79
N GLY A 156 -1.75 -2.73 0.15
CA GLY A 156 -2.26 -2.85 -1.22
C GLY A 156 -1.23 -3.31 -2.24
N GLY A 157 -1.11 -2.63 -3.38
CA GLY A 157 -0.22 -3.06 -4.48
C GLY A 157 0.12 -1.95 -5.48
N SER A 158 1.14 -2.16 -6.30
CA SER A 158 2.18 -3.18 -6.21
C SER A 158 3.30 -2.74 -5.29
N THR A 159 3.97 -3.71 -4.64
CA THR A 159 5.09 -3.42 -3.70
C THR A 159 6.16 -2.58 -4.36
N SER A 160 6.57 -2.92 -5.58
CA SER A 160 7.61 -2.19 -6.33
C SER A 160 7.13 -0.88 -6.97
N GLY A 161 5.82 -0.66 -7.01
CA GLY A 161 5.19 0.49 -7.66
C GLY A 161 4.55 1.46 -6.68
N CYS A 162 3.22 1.40 -6.59
CA CYS A 162 2.44 2.39 -5.82
C CYS A 162 2.73 2.33 -4.31
N ILE A 163 3.03 1.15 -3.75
CA ILE A 163 3.42 1.01 -2.34
C ILE A 163 4.74 1.72 -2.09
N ARG A 164 5.77 1.40 -2.88
CA ARG A 164 7.08 2.05 -2.77
C ARG A 164 6.97 3.57 -2.92
N ALA A 165 6.28 4.03 -3.95
CA ALA A 165 6.12 5.47 -4.20
C ALA A 165 5.40 6.17 -3.04
N THR A 166 4.33 5.58 -2.50
CA THR A 166 3.58 6.11 -1.36
C THR A 166 4.43 6.13 -0.09
N ALA A 167 5.19 5.08 0.18
CA ALA A 167 6.05 4.98 1.36
C ALA A 167 7.19 6.01 1.33
N VAL A 168 7.85 6.20 0.18
CA VAL A 168 8.91 7.21 0.00
C VAL A 168 8.33 8.62 0.19
N ASP A 169 7.17 8.89 -0.39
CA ASP A 169 6.50 10.18 -0.24
C ASP A 169 6.03 10.45 1.19
N SER A 170 5.56 9.42 1.89
CA SER A 170 5.18 9.48 3.31
C SER A 170 6.38 9.89 4.18
N LEU A 171 7.48 9.16 4.08
CA LEU A 171 8.71 9.49 4.80
C LEU A 171 9.22 10.90 4.46
N SER A 172 9.23 11.26 3.17
CA SER A 172 9.71 12.56 2.70
C SER A 172 8.89 13.74 3.26
N ARG A 173 7.67 13.48 3.71
CA ARG A 173 6.78 14.44 4.39
C ARG A 173 6.87 14.39 5.91
N GLY A 174 7.77 13.58 6.45
CA GLY A 174 8.04 13.50 7.89
C GLY A 174 7.15 12.53 8.66
N TYR A 175 6.42 11.63 7.99
CA TYR A 175 5.63 10.61 8.66
C TYR A 175 6.46 9.36 8.95
N ARG A 176 6.20 8.72 10.08
CA ARG A 176 6.61 7.35 10.35
C ARG A 176 5.85 6.45 9.39
N THR A 177 6.56 5.67 8.62
CA THR A 177 5.95 4.85 7.57
C THR A 177 6.11 3.37 7.90
N ILE A 178 5.00 2.64 7.90
CA ILE A 178 4.96 1.22 8.22
C ILE A 178 4.33 0.46 7.06
N VAL A 179 4.92 -0.67 6.70
CA VAL A 179 4.42 -1.56 5.66
C VAL A 179 4.26 -2.97 6.26
N PRO A 180 3.03 -3.40 6.56
CA PRO A 180 2.77 -4.79 6.96
C PRO A 180 3.02 -5.71 5.77
N MET A 181 3.98 -6.62 5.87
CA MET A 181 4.48 -7.35 4.71
C MET A 181 3.44 -8.27 4.05
N GLU A 182 2.51 -8.82 4.82
CA GLU A 182 1.43 -9.69 4.30
C GLU A 182 0.29 -8.88 3.66
N CYS A 183 0.26 -7.55 3.88
CA CYS A 183 -0.77 -6.66 3.34
C CYS A 183 -0.37 -6.01 2.01
N VAL A 184 0.75 -6.38 1.43
CA VAL A 184 1.24 -5.87 0.14
C VAL A 184 1.58 -7.00 -0.82
N ALA A 185 1.40 -6.77 -2.12
CA ALA A 185 1.63 -7.78 -3.14
C ALA A 185 2.30 -7.20 -4.39
N ASP A 186 2.91 -8.09 -5.18
CA ASP A 186 3.53 -7.73 -6.45
C ASP A 186 3.42 -8.88 -7.46
N LYS A 187 3.66 -8.56 -8.73
CA LYS A 187 3.59 -9.49 -9.86
C LYS A 187 4.65 -10.59 -9.81
N HIS A 188 5.79 -10.32 -9.21
CA HIS A 188 6.93 -11.23 -9.19
C HIS A 188 7.59 -11.24 -7.82
N GLU A 189 7.91 -12.43 -7.31
CA GLU A 189 8.53 -12.63 -6.00
C GLU A 189 9.80 -11.78 -5.82
N SER A 190 10.66 -11.75 -6.84
CA SER A 190 11.91 -10.98 -6.77
C SER A 190 11.65 -9.47 -6.65
N TYR A 191 10.65 -8.94 -7.35
CA TYR A 191 10.28 -7.52 -7.25
C TYR A 191 9.74 -7.19 -5.87
N HIS A 192 8.86 -8.06 -5.36
CA HIS A 192 8.28 -7.92 -4.03
C HIS A 192 9.35 -7.84 -2.94
N TYR A 193 10.17 -8.87 -2.80
CA TYR A 193 11.14 -8.95 -1.72
C TYR A 193 12.31 -7.97 -1.86
N ALA A 194 12.77 -7.65 -3.08
CA ALA A 194 13.77 -6.61 -3.29
C ALA A 194 13.25 -5.24 -2.82
N ASN A 195 11.99 -4.92 -3.12
CA ASN A 195 11.41 -3.65 -2.69
C ASN A 195 11.06 -3.62 -1.20
N LEU A 196 10.60 -4.72 -0.60
CA LEU A 196 10.47 -4.81 0.86
C LEU A 196 11.81 -4.59 1.56
N THR A 197 12.90 -5.17 1.02
CA THR A 197 14.27 -4.95 1.53
C THR A 197 14.64 -3.47 1.46
N ASP A 198 14.46 -2.83 0.31
CA ASP A 198 14.76 -1.40 0.14
C ASP A 198 13.93 -0.51 1.06
N LEU A 199 12.64 -0.81 1.20
CA LEU A 199 11.73 -0.10 2.10
C LEU A 199 12.23 -0.21 3.54
N HIS A 200 12.51 -1.42 4.02
CA HIS A 200 12.96 -1.67 5.38
C HIS A 200 14.30 -0.99 5.70
N LEU A 201 15.24 -1.01 4.75
CA LEU A 201 16.56 -0.43 4.98
C LEU A 201 16.57 1.10 4.95
N LYS A 202 15.57 1.77 4.33
CA LYS A 202 15.67 3.19 3.98
C LYS A 202 14.45 4.03 4.31
N TYR A 203 13.23 3.51 4.12
CA TYR A 203 12.05 4.37 3.97
C TYR A 203 10.88 4.04 4.89
N ALA A 204 10.81 2.81 5.39
CA ALA A 204 9.67 2.35 6.20
C ALA A 204 10.11 1.25 7.17
N ASP A 205 9.34 1.04 8.21
CA ASP A 205 9.45 -0.19 8.99
C ASP A 205 8.56 -1.26 8.32
N VAL A 206 9.19 -2.26 7.74
CA VAL A 206 8.49 -3.45 7.25
C VAL A 206 8.40 -4.43 8.41
N MET A 207 7.20 -4.91 8.69
CA MET A 207 6.93 -5.79 9.83
C MET A 207 5.74 -6.73 9.57
N PRO A 208 5.54 -7.78 10.38
CA PRO A 208 4.35 -8.60 10.33
C PRO A 208 3.08 -7.81 10.62
N VAL A 209 1.97 -8.14 9.96
CA VAL A 209 0.66 -7.53 10.23
C VAL A 209 0.21 -7.74 11.68
N ALA A 210 0.59 -8.85 12.29
CA ALA A 210 0.31 -9.14 13.70
C ALA A 210 0.88 -8.09 14.66
N ASP A 211 2.05 -7.53 14.37
CA ASP A 211 2.66 -6.49 15.21
C ASP A 211 1.87 -5.19 15.11
N VAL A 212 1.36 -4.86 13.93
CA VAL A 212 0.51 -3.68 13.72
C VAL A 212 -0.83 -3.85 14.45
N LEU A 213 -1.45 -5.03 14.35
CA LEU A 213 -2.70 -5.32 15.04
C LEU A 213 -2.53 -5.26 16.57
N SER A 214 -1.45 -5.83 17.10
CA SER A 214 -1.14 -5.76 18.54
C SER A 214 -0.94 -4.33 19.03
N TRP A 215 -0.30 -3.49 18.22
CA TRP A 215 -0.17 -2.07 18.54
C TRP A 215 -1.53 -1.36 18.54
N LEU A 216 -2.41 -1.60 17.56
CA LEU A 216 -3.75 -1.01 17.51
C LEU A 216 -4.61 -1.46 18.72
N GLU A 217 -4.52 -2.72 19.12
CA GLU A 217 -5.20 -3.24 20.32
C GLU A 217 -4.74 -2.52 21.59
N SER A 218 -3.43 -2.27 21.74
CA SER A 218 -2.91 -1.52 22.88
C SER A 218 -3.49 -0.10 22.95
N ARG A 219 -3.66 0.56 21.80
CA ARG A 219 -4.26 1.90 21.71
C ARG A 219 -5.74 1.91 22.05
N ALA A 220 -6.48 0.86 21.69
CA ALA A 220 -7.89 0.74 22.06
C ALA A 220 -8.04 0.59 23.59
N GLY A 221 -7.14 -0.14 24.23
CA GLY A 221 -7.12 -0.28 25.69
C GLY A 221 -6.78 1.02 26.45
N GLU A 222 -6.03 1.95 25.84
CA GLU A 222 -5.71 3.25 26.44
C GLU A 222 -6.88 4.27 26.35
N GLN A 223 -7.84 4.06 25.47
CA GLN A 223 -9.01 4.94 25.25
C GLN A 223 -10.27 4.49 25.99
N ALA A 224 -10.25 3.29 26.55
CA ALA A 224 -11.35 2.70 27.33
C ALA A 224 -11.25 3.06 28.82
#